data_340194d2921aa15b2f1ec98731bc7f78
#
_entry.id   340194d2921aa15b2f1ec98731bc7f78
#
_cell.length_a   1.000
_cell.length_b   1.000
_cell.length_c   1.000
_cell.angle_alpha   90.00
_cell.angle_beta   90.00
_cell.angle_gamma   90.00
#
_symmetry.space_group_name_H-M   'P 1'
#
loop_
_entity.id
_entity.type
_entity.pdbx_description
1 polymer ?
#
loop_
_entity_poly.entity_id
_entity_poly.type
_entity_poly.pdbx_seq_one_letter_code
_entity_poly.pdbx_strand_id
1 'polypeptide(L)'
;IKCWSSLFTPRAIFYRTQKGFKHEDVLISVGIQKMVNSKSAGVTFTINPVTGDPNQIVIEGNWGLGESVVSGAVTPDDFVVDKKTLQVIERRVAKKTVEYVRDPKTGKTVHLNIPADRQEKPCITDREILKLAELAKHIEEHYGKPQDIEWAIDRDISFPENTFITQSRPETVWSVEKMPPKIEAPKPPAPLLQKMEHKVIVKGIAAGKRAVGAGFAKVALTLEDASKLMKKGDILVTTMTNPDFVPYMKLSNAIVTDKGGVTCHAAIVSRELGIPCIVGTETGTKVMETGESYTVDARSG
;
A
#
# COMPACT_ATOMS: atom_id res chain seq x y z
N ILE A 1 7.27 -10.71 -25.38
CA ILE A 1 6.73 -12.07 -25.22
C ILE A 1 6.33 -12.33 -23.77
N LYS A 2 7.23 -12.16 -22.77
CA LYS A 2 6.90 -12.45 -21.36
C LYS A 2 5.66 -11.72 -20.84
N CYS A 3 5.43 -10.44 -21.23
CA CYS A 3 4.23 -9.70 -20.84
C CYS A 3 2.95 -10.32 -21.44
N TRP A 4 2.98 -10.71 -22.72
CA TRP A 4 1.83 -11.38 -23.35
C TRP A 4 1.57 -12.75 -22.74
N SER A 5 2.64 -13.53 -22.45
CA SER A 5 2.48 -14.86 -21.83
C SER A 5 1.93 -14.77 -20.40
N SER A 6 2.01 -13.63 -19.74
CA SER A 6 1.47 -13.45 -18.38
C SER A 6 -0.06 -13.59 -18.30
N LEU A 7 -0.78 -13.40 -19.42
CA LEU A 7 -2.22 -13.70 -19.52
C LEU A 7 -2.55 -15.17 -19.23
N PHE A 8 -1.61 -16.08 -19.45
CA PHE A 8 -1.80 -17.52 -19.32
C PHE A 8 -1.23 -18.10 -18.03
N THR A 9 -0.85 -17.22 -17.10
CA THR A 9 -0.45 -17.69 -15.76
C THR A 9 -1.67 -18.21 -14.98
N PRO A 10 -1.50 -19.21 -14.10
CA PRO A 10 -2.59 -19.73 -13.28
C PRO A 10 -3.35 -18.63 -12.53
N ARG A 11 -2.63 -17.65 -12.00
CA ARG A 11 -3.20 -16.49 -11.29
C ARG A 11 -4.09 -15.63 -12.19
N ALA A 12 -3.65 -15.32 -13.42
CA ALA A 12 -4.43 -14.52 -14.35
C ALA A 12 -5.70 -15.25 -14.81
N ILE A 13 -5.60 -16.56 -15.05
CA ILE A 13 -6.74 -17.41 -15.40
C ILE A 13 -7.74 -17.44 -14.23
N PHE A 14 -7.27 -17.72 -13.03
CA PHE A 14 -8.11 -17.76 -11.83
C PHE A 14 -8.84 -16.45 -11.57
N TYR A 15 -8.13 -15.30 -11.68
CA TYR A 15 -8.72 -13.98 -11.51
C TYR A 15 -9.85 -13.72 -12.52
N ARG A 16 -9.62 -14.00 -13.81
CA ARG A 16 -10.65 -13.84 -14.83
C ARG A 16 -11.87 -14.70 -14.55
N THR A 17 -11.66 -15.97 -14.17
CA THR A 17 -12.74 -16.89 -13.79
C THR A 17 -13.56 -16.36 -12.61
N GLN A 18 -12.88 -15.86 -11.56
CA GLN A 18 -13.58 -15.28 -10.39
C GLN A 18 -14.39 -14.02 -10.71
N LYS A 19 -13.90 -13.21 -11.65
CA LYS A 19 -14.57 -11.96 -12.05
C LYS A 19 -15.57 -12.15 -13.20
N GLY A 20 -15.72 -13.36 -13.71
CA GLY A 20 -16.66 -13.68 -14.80
C GLY A 20 -16.23 -13.14 -16.19
N PHE A 21 -14.94 -12.80 -16.36
CA PHE A 21 -14.41 -12.39 -17.66
C PHE A 21 -14.17 -13.60 -18.54
N LYS A 22 -14.60 -13.55 -19.79
CA LYS A 22 -14.22 -14.54 -20.80
C LYS A 22 -12.74 -14.41 -21.12
N HIS A 23 -12.05 -15.54 -21.25
CA HIS A 23 -10.59 -15.56 -21.43
C HIS A 23 -10.15 -14.91 -22.74
N GLU A 24 -10.94 -15.10 -23.80
CA GLU A 24 -10.71 -14.57 -25.15
C GLU A 24 -10.95 -13.06 -25.27
N ASP A 25 -11.75 -12.46 -24.37
CA ASP A 25 -12.10 -11.04 -24.42
C ASP A 25 -11.05 -10.16 -23.71
N VAL A 26 -10.13 -10.78 -22.94
CA VAL A 26 -9.10 -10.04 -22.19
C VAL A 26 -7.81 -9.95 -23.00
N LEU A 27 -7.55 -8.76 -23.52
CA LEU A 27 -6.37 -8.45 -24.31
C LEU A 27 -5.35 -7.67 -23.47
N ILE A 28 -4.09 -7.72 -23.86
CA ILE A 28 -3.00 -6.96 -23.25
C ILE A 28 -2.18 -6.23 -24.31
N SER A 29 -2.01 -4.93 -24.12
CA SER A 29 -1.02 -4.11 -24.83
C SER A 29 0.26 -4.04 -24.03
N VAL A 30 1.39 -3.97 -24.72
CA VAL A 30 2.70 -3.86 -24.09
C VAL A 30 3.35 -2.54 -24.50
N GLY A 31 3.46 -1.61 -23.55
CA GLY A 31 4.22 -0.38 -23.69
C GLY A 31 5.70 -0.61 -23.39
N ILE A 32 6.58 0.01 -24.18
CA ILE A 32 8.03 0.04 -23.92
C ILE A 32 8.40 1.46 -23.53
N GLN A 33 8.78 1.65 -22.27
CA GLN A 33 9.15 2.96 -21.71
C GLN A 33 10.65 3.02 -21.42
N LYS A 34 11.23 4.22 -21.59
CA LYS A 34 12.59 4.49 -21.11
C LYS A 34 12.60 4.43 -19.58
N MET A 35 13.54 3.69 -19.01
CA MET A 35 13.72 3.62 -17.57
C MET A 35 14.23 4.97 -17.04
N VAL A 36 13.56 5.51 -16.03
CA VAL A 36 14.00 6.69 -15.27
C VAL A 36 15.17 6.29 -14.37
N ASN A 37 16.25 7.09 -14.34
CA ASN A 37 17.34 6.91 -13.36
C ASN A 37 16.90 7.47 -12.01
N SER A 38 16.06 6.75 -11.31
CA SER A 38 15.35 7.26 -10.15
C SER A 38 16.27 7.61 -8.98
N LYS A 39 16.21 8.87 -8.53
CA LYS A 39 16.68 9.30 -7.21
C LYS A 39 15.73 8.80 -6.13
N SER A 40 14.44 8.94 -6.40
CA SER A 40 13.32 8.48 -5.58
C SER A 40 12.12 8.15 -6.47
N ALA A 41 11.25 7.28 -6.01
CA ALA A 41 10.04 6.89 -6.72
C ALA A 41 8.97 6.41 -5.72
N GLY A 42 7.74 6.34 -6.18
CA GLY A 42 6.63 5.92 -5.33
C GLY A 42 5.28 5.93 -6.00
N VAL A 43 4.26 6.08 -5.18
CA VAL A 43 2.85 6.03 -5.58
C VAL A 43 2.13 7.27 -5.05
N THR A 44 1.17 7.77 -5.81
CA THR A 44 0.29 8.87 -5.41
C THR A 44 -1.16 8.48 -5.65
N PHE A 45 -2.01 8.64 -4.63
CA PHE A 45 -3.46 8.52 -4.75
C PHE A 45 -4.11 9.90 -4.76
N THR A 46 -5.02 10.14 -5.69
CA THR A 46 -5.77 11.41 -5.75
C THR A 46 -7.01 11.44 -4.85
N ILE A 47 -7.22 10.42 -4.07
CA ILE A 47 -8.17 10.30 -2.96
C ILE A 47 -7.41 9.69 -1.78
N ASN A 48 -7.74 10.03 -0.55
CA ASN A 48 -7.12 9.34 0.58
C ASN A 48 -7.57 7.87 0.61
N PRO A 49 -6.66 6.91 0.36
CA PRO A 49 -7.06 5.51 0.20
C PRO A 49 -7.53 4.85 1.50
N VAL A 50 -7.26 5.48 2.67
CA VAL A 50 -7.65 4.98 3.99
C VAL A 50 -8.99 5.56 4.43
N THR A 51 -9.19 6.87 4.21
CA THR A 51 -10.39 7.59 4.71
C THR A 51 -11.47 7.73 3.66
N GLY A 52 -11.12 7.64 2.37
CA GLY A 52 -12.01 7.95 1.25
C GLY A 52 -12.22 9.47 1.06
N ASP A 53 -11.40 10.33 1.69
CA ASP A 53 -11.54 11.77 1.54
C ASP A 53 -11.06 12.21 0.13
N PRO A 54 -11.97 12.68 -0.73
CA PRO A 54 -11.65 13.10 -2.09
C PRO A 54 -10.87 14.43 -2.15
N ASN A 55 -10.77 15.15 -1.03
CA ASN A 55 -10.05 16.42 -0.96
C ASN A 55 -8.56 16.23 -0.57
N GLN A 56 -8.10 15.01 -0.43
CA GLN A 56 -6.73 14.69 -0.05
C GLN A 56 -6.01 13.93 -1.16
N ILE A 57 -4.76 14.29 -1.39
CA ILE A 57 -3.81 13.55 -2.20
C ILE A 57 -2.82 12.91 -1.25
N VAL A 58 -2.59 11.59 -1.38
CA VAL A 58 -1.62 10.86 -0.57
C VAL A 58 -0.44 10.46 -1.45
N ILE A 59 0.77 10.80 -1.03
CA ILE A 59 2.01 10.54 -1.76
C ILE A 59 2.90 9.67 -0.88
N GLU A 60 3.21 8.46 -1.31
CA GLU A 60 4.19 7.58 -0.67
C GLU A 60 5.43 7.43 -1.54
N GLY A 61 6.62 7.42 -0.92
CA GLY A 61 7.87 7.30 -1.66
C GLY A 61 9.03 6.72 -0.88
N ASN A 62 10.01 6.20 -1.62
CA ASN A 62 11.29 5.73 -1.12
C ASN A 62 12.41 6.19 -2.05
N TRP A 63 13.65 6.07 -1.58
CA TRP A 63 14.83 6.22 -2.42
C TRP A 63 14.89 5.13 -3.50
N GLY A 64 15.42 5.49 -4.68
CA GLY A 64 15.60 4.57 -5.79
C GLY A 64 14.32 4.27 -6.58
N LEU A 65 14.15 3.02 -7.01
CA LEU A 65 13.04 2.54 -7.83
C LEU A 65 11.76 2.29 -7.01
N GLY A 66 10.60 2.56 -7.61
CA GLY A 66 9.27 2.42 -6.98
C GLY A 66 8.89 1.00 -6.57
N GLU A 67 9.56 -0.02 -7.14
CA GLU A 67 9.31 -1.43 -6.80
C GLU A 67 9.40 -1.70 -5.28
N SER A 68 10.30 -1.01 -4.56
CA SER A 68 10.46 -1.15 -3.11
C SER A 68 9.22 -0.69 -2.33
N VAL A 69 8.47 0.28 -2.85
CA VAL A 69 7.21 0.79 -2.26
C VAL A 69 6.06 -0.13 -2.62
N VAL A 70 5.87 -0.40 -3.91
CA VAL A 70 4.74 -1.20 -4.42
C VAL A 70 4.77 -2.63 -3.90
N SER A 71 5.96 -3.24 -3.80
CA SER A 71 6.12 -4.58 -3.22
C SER A 71 5.94 -4.64 -1.70
N GLY A 72 5.92 -3.48 -1.01
CA GLY A 72 5.88 -3.41 0.45
C GLY A 72 7.20 -3.81 1.13
N ALA A 73 8.32 -3.82 0.37
CA ALA A 73 9.63 -4.18 0.92
C ALA A 73 10.15 -3.19 1.97
N VAL A 74 9.65 -1.96 1.93
CA VAL A 74 9.99 -0.89 2.87
C VAL A 74 8.72 -0.25 3.43
N THR A 75 8.86 0.43 4.57
CA THR A 75 7.89 1.43 5.01
C THR A 75 8.29 2.75 4.37
N PRO A 76 7.47 3.33 3.47
CA PRO A 76 7.81 4.55 2.74
C PRO A 76 7.63 5.81 3.57
N ASP A 77 8.18 6.93 3.10
CA ASP A 77 7.71 8.25 3.51
C ASP A 77 6.28 8.45 3.01
N ASP A 78 5.48 9.18 3.79
CA ASP A 78 4.08 9.45 3.50
C ASP A 78 3.78 10.93 3.68
N PHE A 79 3.10 11.52 2.70
CA PHE A 79 2.74 12.93 2.67
C PHE A 79 1.27 13.05 2.26
N VAL A 80 0.48 13.74 3.08
CA VAL A 80 -0.90 14.07 2.75
C VAL A 80 -0.98 15.53 2.37
N VAL A 81 -1.53 15.80 1.19
CA VAL A 81 -1.67 17.15 0.62
C VAL A 81 -3.14 17.48 0.47
N ASP A 82 -3.55 18.65 0.93
CA ASP A 82 -4.89 19.18 0.65
C ASP A 82 -5.00 19.52 -0.85
N LYS A 83 -5.93 18.90 -1.55
CA LYS A 83 -6.07 18.98 -3.00
C LYS A 83 -6.45 20.39 -3.50
N LYS A 84 -7.15 21.15 -2.67
CA LYS A 84 -7.63 22.50 -3.02
C LYS A 84 -6.54 23.54 -2.85
N THR A 85 -5.85 23.51 -1.72
CA THR A 85 -4.83 24.50 -1.36
C THR A 85 -3.43 24.10 -1.76
N LEU A 86 -3.20 22.82 -2.10
CA LEU A 86 -1.90 22.20 -2.36
C LEU A 86 -0.93 22.33 -1.17
N GLN A 87 -1.45 22.43 0.06
CA GLN A 87 -0.63 22.46 1.27
C GLN A 87 -0.42 21.03 1.82
N VAL A 88 0.79 20.75 2.24
CA VAL A 88 1.11 19.52 2.96
C VAL A 88 0.50 19.61 4.35
N ILE A 89 -0.51 18.78 4.63
CA ILE A 89 -1.24 18.76 5.91
C ILE A 89 -0.76 17.68 6.86
N GLU A 90 -0.11 16.63 6.35
CA GLU A 90 0.52 15.59 7.16
C GLU A 90 1.83 15.15 6.50
N ARG A 91 2.83 14.86 7.33
CA ARG A 91 4.13 14.37 6.89
C ARG A 91 4.64 13.31 7.86
N ARG A 92 4.96 12.16 7.33
CA ARG A 92 5.60 11.08 8.07
C ARG A 92 6.82 10.60 7.32
N VAL A 93 7.99 10.81 7.89
CA VAL A 93 9.26 10.32 7.36
C VAL A 93 9.61 9.01 8.06
N ALA A 94 9.66 7.92 7.28
CA ALA A 94 10.00 6.61 7.80
C ALA A 94 11.51 6.38 7.82
N LYS A 95 11.96 5.42 8.61
CA LYS A 95 13.32 4.93 8.54
C LYS A 95 13.48 3.94 7.39
N LYS A 96 14.09 4.40 6.30
CA LYS A 96 14.28 3.63 5.07
C LYS A 96 15.69 3.03 5.03
N THR A 97 15.79 1.72 5.08
CA THR A 97 17.09 1.02 5.19
C THR A 97 17.62 0.47 3.87
N VAL A 98 16.74 0.31 2.86
CA VAL A 98 17.09 -0.27 1.56
C VAL A 98 16.51 0.56 0.43
N GLU A 99 17.30 0.74 -0.64
CA GLU A 99 16.86 1.29 -1.91
C GLU A 99 17.12 0.29 -3.03
N TYR A 100 16.24 0.28 -4.03
CA TYR A 100 16.39 -0.53 -5.24
C TYR A 100 16.90 0.38 -6.34
N VAL A 101 18.00 0.01 -6.97
CA VAL A 101 18.62 0.80 -8.04
C VAL A 101 18.95 -0.08 -9.24
N ARG A 102 19.06 0.55 -10.40
CA ARG A 102 19.55 -0.13 -11.58
C ARG A 102 21.09 -0.17 -11.55
N ASP A 103 21.67 -1.36 -11.60
CA ASP A 103 23.11 -1.51 -11.80
C ASP A 103 23.48 -1.06 -13.22
N PRO A 104 24.34 -0.03 -13.38
CA PRO A 104 24.70 0.50 -14.69
C PRO A 104 25.46 -0.49 -15.57
N LYS A 105 26.14 -1.48 -14.98
CA LYS A 105 26.92 -2.48 -15.71
C LYS A 105 26.06 -3.61 -16.27
N THR A 106 25.14 -4.11 -15.45
CA THR A 106 24.31 -5.28 -15.81
C THR A 106 22.91 -4.92 -16.29
N GLY A 107 22.47 -3.70 -16.02
CA GLY A 107 21.09 -3.22 -16.26
C GLY A 107 20.04 -3.86 -15.36
N LYS A 108 20.43 -4.69 -14.38
CA LYS A 108 19.53 -5.36 -13.45
C LYS A 108 19.24 -4.51 -12.23
N THR A 109 18.10 -4.73 -11.60
CA THR A 109 17.79 -4.16 -10.27
C THR A 109 18.67 -4.83 -9.22
N VAL A 110 19.31 -4.01 -8.39
CA VAL A 110 20.07 -4.43 -7.21
C VAL A 110 19.56 -3.70 -5.98
N HIS A 111 19.70 -4.34 -4.82
CA HIS A 111 19.26 -3.81 -3.54
C HIS A 111 20.48 -3.28 -2.79
N LEU A 112 20.46 -2.00 -2.44
CA LEU A 112 21.53 -1.35 -1.71
C LEU A 112 21.04 -0.87 -0.35
N ASN A 113 21.91 -0.98 0.66
CA ASN A 113 21.65 -0.37 1.95
C ASN A 113 21.76 1.16 1.84
N ILE A 114 20.78 1.86 2.38
CA ILE A 114 20.80 3.32 2.46
C ILE A 114 21.78 3.74 3.56
N PRO A 115 22.72 4.67 3.30
CA PRO A 115 23.60 5.22 4.32
C PRO A 115 22.83 5.80 5.50
N ALA A 116 23.33 5.62 6.73
CA ALA A 116 22.64 5.98 7.97
C ALA A 116 22.16 7.44 8.00
N ASP A 117 22.95 8.35 7.42
CA ASP A 117 22.64 9.78 7.34
C ASP A 117 21.48 10.13 6.40
N ARG A 118 21.04 9.18 5.55
CA ARG A 118 19.91 9.33 4.61
C ARG A 118 18.66 8.56 5.05
N GLN A 119 18.77 7.58 5.97
CA GLN A 119 17.67 6.68 6.30
C GLN A 119 16.42 7.41 6.82
N GLU A 120 16.60 8.48 7.57
CA GLU A 120 15.52 9.27 8.19
C GLU A 120 15.32 10.64 7.51
N LYS A 121 15.92 10.85 6.34
CA LYS A 121 15.66 12.05 5.52
C LYS A 121 14.50 11.82 4.56
N PRO A 122 13.67 12.84 4.27
CA PRO A 122 12.63 12.74 3.26
C PRO A 122 13.25 12.39 1.88
N CYS A 123 12.63 11.43 1.19
CA CYS A 123 13.12 10.98 -0.12
C CYS A 123 12.80 12.00 -1.25
N ILE A 124 11.88 12.93 -1.00
CA ILE A 124 11.51 14.02 -1.92
C ILE A 124 11.44 15.35 -1.16
N THR A 125 11.68 16.43 -1.87
CA THR A 125 11.60 17.81 -1.36
C THR A 125 10.18 18.34 -1.39
N ASP A 126 9.90 19.43 -0.67
CA ASP A 126 8.59 20.10 -0.69
C ASP A 126 8.18 20.54 -2.09
N ARG A 127 9.11 21.02 -2.91
CA ARG A 127 8.86 21.39 -4.30
C ARG A 127 8.43 20.18 -5.15
N GLU A 128 9.07 19.03 -4.94
CA GLU A 128 8.73 17.78 -5.63
C GLU A 128 7.36 17.24 -5.15
N ILE A 129 7.05 17.36 -3.85
CA ILE A 129 5.72 16.99 -3.32
C ILE A 129 4.62 17.83 -4.00
N LEU A 130 4.80 19.16 -4.06
CA LEU A 130 3.82 20.05 -4.67
C LEU A 130 3.67 19.77 -6.16
N LYS A 131 4.79 19.54 -6.87
CA LYS A 131 4.78 19.20 -8.30
C LYS A 131 4.02 17.88 -8.57
N LEU A 132 4.24 16.87 -7.76
CA LEU A 132 3.51 15.61 -7.84
C LEU A 132 2.02 15.79 -7.57
N ALA A 133 1.66 16.61 -6.57
CA ALA A 133 0.26 16.90 -6.26
C ALA A 133 -0.45 17.66 -7.39
N GLU A 134 0.23 18.62 -8.03
CA GLU A 134 -0.27 19.33 -9.22
C GLU A 134 -0.52 18.36 -10.39
N LEU A 135 0.47 17.51 -10.70
CA LEU A 135 0.35 16.51 -11.76
C LEU A 135 -0.77 15.51 -11.48
N ALA A 136 -0.86 15.02 -10.25
CA ALA A 136 -1.89 14.09 -9.84
C ALA A 136 -3.30 14.68 -9.99
N LYS A 137 -3.48 15.96 -9.61
CA LYS A 137 -4.73 16.69 -9.79
C LYS A 137 -5.12 16.82 -11.26
N HIS A 138 -4.18 17.21 -12.13
CA HIS A 138 -4.44 17.30 -13.57
C HIS A 138 -4.81 15.94 -14.20
N ILE A 139 -4.16 14.86 -13.74
CA ILE A 139 -4.47 13.50 -14.21
C ILE A 139 -5.88 13.10 -13.78
N GLU A 140 -6.26 13.35 -12.51
CA GLU A 140 -7.63 13.10 -12.05
C GLU A 140 -8.66 13.89 -12.83
N GLU A 141 -8.42 15.18 -13.07
CA GLU A 141 -9.27 16.05 -13.90
C GLU A 141 -9.43 15.50 -15.31
N HIS A 142 -8.33 15.01 -15.91
CA HIS A 142 -8.35 14.41 -17.25
C HIS A 142 -9.22 13.14 -17.32
N TYR A 143 -9.11 12.26 -16.34
CA TYR A 143 -9.87 11.00 -16.31
C TYR A 143 -11.24 11.10 -15.65
N GLY A 144 -11.54 12.21 -14.96
CA GLY A 144 -12.82 12.47 -14.28
C GLY A 144 -13.11 11.55 -13.10
N LYS A 145 -12.09 10.90 -12.52
CA LYS A 145 -12.21 9.97 -11.39
C LYS A 145 -10.88 9.80 -10.66
N PRO A 146 -10.91 9.41 -9.37
CA PRO A 146 -9.70 9.19 -8.58
C PRO A 146 -8.73 8.22 -9.25
N GLN A 147 -7.45 8.53 -9.10
CA GLN A 147 -6.35 7.81 -9.74
C GLN A 147 -5.35 7.25 -8.72
N ASP A 148 -4.76 6.13 -9.07
CA ASP A 148 -3.58 5.50 -8.50
C ASP A 148 -2.44 5.71 -9.51
N ILE A 149 -1.40 6.46 -9.10
CA ILE A 149 -0.39 7.02 -9.99
C ILE A 149 0.99 6.59 -9.50
N GLU A 150 1.77 5.95 -10.36
CA GLU A 150 3.19 5.68 -10.10
C GLU A 150 4.04 6.81 -10.66
N TRP A 151 5.06 7.23 -9.90
CA TRP A 151 5.94 8.35 -10.25
C TRP A 151 7.41 8.04 -9.96
N ALA A 152 8.30 8.81 -10.61
CA ALA A 152 9.73 8.77 -10.37
C ALA A 152 10.35 10.16 -10.50
N ILE A 153 11.32 10.46 -9.65
CA ILE A 153 12.18 11.66 -9.73
C ILE A 153 13.51 11.22 -10.30
N ASP A 154 13.88 11.76 -11.46
CA ASP A 154 15.17 11.48 -12.10
C ASP A 154 16.30 12.20 -11.37
N ARG A 155 17.45 11.52 -11.22
CA ARG A 155 18.60 12.10 -10.50
C ARG A 155 19.49 12.97 -11.35
N ASP A 156 19.43 12.83 -12.68
CA ASP A 156 20.33 13.48 -13.63
C ASP A 156 19.69 14.72 -14.26
N ILE A 157 18.39 14.90 -14.06
CA ILE A 157 17.62 16.04 -14.59
C ILE A 157 17.30 17.00 -13.45
N SER A 158 17.32 18.31 -13.75
CA SER A 158 16.99 19.35 -12.77
C SER A 158 15.48 19.49 -12.60
N PHE A 159 15.05 19.91 -11.41
CA PHE A 159 13.66 20.30 -11.15
C PHE A 159 13.28 21.54 -11.98
N PRO A 160 12.07 21.60 -12.57
CA PRO A 160 10.93 20.69 -12.38
C PRO A 160 10.81 19.54 -13.40
N GLU A 161 11.70 19.44 -14.39
CA GLU A 161 11.67 18.48 -15.49
C GLU A 161 12.06 17.05 -15.04
N ASN A 162 12.59 16.91 -13.81
CA ASN A 162 12.98 15.61 -13.24
C ASN A 162 11.81 14.75 -12.76
N THR A 163 10.58 15.28 -12.79
CA THR A 163 9.40 14.60 -12.25
C THR A 163 8.65 13.88 -13.36
N PHE A 164 8.61 12.54 -13.30
CA PHE A 164 7.98 11.68 -14.29
C PHE A 164 6.80 10.90 -13.69
N ILE A 165 5.71 10.84 -14.45
CA ILE A 165 4.62 9.91 -14.21
C ILE A 165 4.89 8.67 -15.05
N THR A 166 4.95 7.52 -14.40
CA THR A 166 5.30 6.25 -15.06
C THR A 166 4.08 5.39 -15.34
N GLN A 167 3.03 5.50 -14.53
CA GLN A 167 1.76 4.82 -14.71
C GLN A 167 0.63 5.63 -14.07
N SER A 168 -0.59 5.52 -14.61
CA SER A 168 -1.82 5.96 -13.96
C SER A 168 -2.92 4.95 -14.23
N ARG A 169 -3.73 4.67 -13.21
CA ARG A 169 -4.92 3.81 -13.32
C ARG A 169 -6.02 4.32 -12.39
N PRO A 170 -7.29 4.06 -12.73
CA PRO A 170 -8.38 4.37 -11.82
C PRO A 170 -8.20 3.68 -10.46
N GLU A 171 -8.43 4.42 -9.40
CA GLU A 171 -8.56 3.85 -8.07
C GLU A 171 -9.83 2.98 -8.01
N THR A 172 -9.77 1.80 -7.40
CA THR A 172 -10.82 0.78 -7.54
C THR A 172 -11.67 0.55 -6.29
N VAL A 173 -11.22 1.01 -5.12
CA VAL A 173 -11.93 0.76 -3.85
C VAL A 173 -13.06 1.78 -3.67
N TRP A 174 -12.74 3.06 -3.78
CA TRP A 174 -13.69 4.15 -3.57
C TRP A 174 -14.46 4.56 -4.82
N SER A 175 -13.95 4.23 -6.02
CA SER A 175 -14.61 4.52 -7.30
C SER A 175 -15.82 3.63 -7.58
N VAL A 176 -15.93 2.47 -6.94
CA VAL A 176 -17.02 1.49 -7.12
C VAL A 176 -18.14 1.71 -6.11
N GLU A 177 -17.85 2.26 -4.95
CA GLU A 177 -18.88 2.66 -4.01
C GLU A 177 -19.51 3.98 -4.49
N LYS A 178 -20.69 3.92 -5.12
CA LYS A 178 -21.64 5.02 -5.02
C LYS A 178 -21.73 5.32 -3.53
N MET A 179 -21.23 6.51 -3.08
CA MET A 179 -21.28 6.91 -1.68
C MET A 179 -22.64 6.46 -1.11
N PRO A 180 -22.70 5.53 -0.16
CA PRO A 180 -23.94 5.32 0.56
C PRO A 180 -24.26 6.67 1.20
N PRO A 181 -25.56 7.10 1.22
CA PRO A 181 -25.93 8.30 1.94
C PRO A 181 -25.32 8.18 3.33
N LYS A 182 -24.75 9.27 3.86
CA LYS A 182 -24.27 9.34 5.25
C LYS A 182 -25.42 8.86 6.15
N ILE A 183 -25.51 7.59 6.35
CA ILE A 183 -26.27 7.03 7.47
C ILE A 183 -25.36 7.34 8.64
N GLU A 184 -25.72 8.37 9.40
CA GLU A 184 -25.18 8.55 10.75
C GLU A 184 -25.39 7.20 11.43
N ALA A 185 -24.30 6.49 11.63
CA ALA A 185 -24.34 5.24 12.38
C ALA A 185 -25.03 5.56 13.71
N PRO A 186 -26.09 4.83 14.11
CA PRO A 186 -26.68 5.01 15.40
C PRO A 186 -25.54 4.95 16.41
N LYS A 187 -25.41 5.99 17.27
CA LYS A 187 -24.45 6.01 18.38
C LYS A 187 -24.59 4.65 19.07
N PRO A 188 -23.54 3.83 19.10
CA PRO A 188 -23.60 2.58 19.83
C PRO A 188 -24.03 2.94 21.28
N PRO A 189 -24.92 2.16 21.90
CA PRO A 189 -25.22 2.35 23.32
C PRO A 189 -23.89 2.31 24.05
N ALA A 190 -23.69 3.28 24.95
CA ALA A 190 -22.45 3.38 25.72
C ALA A 190 -22.18 2.01 26.35
N PRO A 191 -21.07 1.35 26.01
CA PRO A 191 -20.77 0.08 26.65
C PRO A 191 -20.38 0.37 28.09
N LEU A 192 -21.03 -0.31 29.01
CA LEU A 192 -20.50 -0.59 30.34
C LEU A 192 -19.25 -1.48 30.17
N LEU A 193 -18.23 -0.96 29.51
CA LEU A 193 -16.92 -1.57 29.45
C LEU A 193 -16.17 -1.10 30.69
N GLN A 194 -16.11 -1.96 31.71
CA GLN A 194 -15.01 -1.92 32.67
C GLN A 194 -13.74 -1.65 31.87
N LYS A 195 -12.97 -0.63 32.30
CA LYS A 195 -11.63 -0.33 31.79
C LYS A 195 -10.75 -1.56 32.01
N MET A 196 -10.77 -2.50 31.07
CA MET A 196 -9.67 -3.44 30.93
C MET A 196 -8.52 -2.61 30.32
N GLU A 197 -7.43 -2.46 31.07
CA GLU A 197 -6.20 -1.86 30.55
C GLU A 197 -5.67 -2.80 29.46
N HIS A 198 -5.97 -2.49 28.21
CA HIS A 198 -5.42 -3.23 27.08
C HIS A 198 -3.95 -2.85 26.91
N LYS A 199 -3.05 -3.80 27.12
CA LYS A 199 -1.64 -3.61 26.84
C LYS A 199 -1.44 -3.56 25.34
N VAL A 200 -1.04 -2.40 24.81
CA VAL A 200 -0.62 -2.26 23.42
C VAL A 200 0.72 -2.98 23.25
N ILE A 201 0.76 -3.99 22.37
CA ILE A 201 1.94 -4.83 22.14
C ILE A 201 2.75 -4.28 20.97
N VAL A 202 2.08 -3.83 19.92
CA VAL A 202 2.72 -3.28 18.71
C VAL A 202 1.82 -2.20 18.10
N LYS A 203 2.42 -1.23 17.44
CA LYS A 203 1.74 -0.17 16.70
C LYS A 203 2.23 -0.14 15.26
N GLY A 204 1.39 0.35 14.37
CA GLY A 204 1.71 0.54 12.96
C GLY A 204 0.74 1.50 12.29
N ILE A 205 0.60 1.39 11.00
CA ILE A 205 -0.24 2.26 10.18
C ILE A 205 -1.56 1.55 9.90
N ALA A 206 -2.67 2.16 10.28
CA ALA A 206 -4.00 1.67 9.90
C ALA A 206 -4.18 1.80 8.38
N ALA A 207 -4.25 0.70 7.67
CA ALA A 207 -4.21 0.67 6.21
C ALA A 207 -5.36 -0.10 5.54
N GLY A 208 -6.09 -0.90 6.30
CA GLY A 208 -7.26 -1.65 5.83
C GLY A 208 -8.58 -0.94 6.16
N LYS A 209 -9.64 -1.73 6.35
CA LYS A 209 -10.91 -1.22 6.85
C LYS A 209 -10.74 -0.64 8.26
N ARG A 210 -11.29 0.55 8.50
CA ARG A 210 -11.30 1.15 9.84
C ARG A 210 -12.25 0.41 10.78
N ALA A 211 -11.78 -0.71 11.32
CA ALA A 211 -12.54 -1.59 12.19
C ALA A 211 -11.62 -2.28 13.20
N VAL A 212 -12.20 -3.06 14.08
CA VAL A 212 -11.50 -3.92 15.04
C VAL A 212 -11.68 -5.37 14.61
N GLY A 213 -10.59 -6.12 14.56
CA GLY A 213 -10.59 -7.56 14.31
C GLY A 213 -9.96 -8.30 15.49
N ALA A 214 -10.53 -9.41 15.90
CA ALA A 214 -10.00 -10.27 16.96
C ALA A 214 -9.87 -11.71 16.47
N GLY A 215 -8.88 -12.43 16.95
CA GLY A 215 -8.63 -13.81 16.59
C GLY A 215 -7.31 -14.33 17.14
N PHE A 216 -6.98 -15.55 16.77
CA PHE A 216 -5.68 -16.14 17.10
C PHE A 216 -4.64 -15.72 16.07
N ALA A 217 -3.50 -15.20 16.53
CA ALA A 217 -2.41 -14.86 15.63
C ALA A 217 -1.81 -16.11 14.98
N LYS A 218 -1.46 -15.96 13.72
CA LYS A 218 -0.70 -16.94 12.93
C LYS A 218 0.47 -16.21 12.28
N VAL A 219 1.64 -16.40 12.84
CA VAL A 219 2.88 -15.85 12.30
C VAL A 219 3.30 -16.75 11.12
N ALA A 220 3.08 -16.25 9.91
CA ALA A 220 3.35 -16.98 8.67
C ALA A 220 4.33 -16.15 7.82
N LEU A 221 5.59 -16.53 7.84
CA LEU A 221 6.65 -15.84 7.09
C LEU A 221 6.72 -16.30 5.63
N THR A 222 6.19 -17.48 5.34
CA THR A 222 6.13 -18.08 4.01
C THR A 222 4.70 -18.48 3.64
N LEU A 223 4.46 -18.74 2.36
CA LEU A 223 3.19 -19.30 1.88
C LEU A 223 2.93 -20.69 2.45
N GLU A 224 3.98 -21.46 2.67
CA GLU A 224 3.88 -22.79 3.27
C GLU A 224 3.41 -22.69 4.72
N ASP A 225 3.94 -21.74 5.50
CA ASP A 225 3.46 -21.48 6.87
C ASP A 225 1.98 -21.09 6.84
N ALA A 226 1.62 -20.14 5.96
CA ALA A 226 0.24 -19.70 5.83
C ALA A 226 -0.70 -20.86 5.49
N SER A 227 -0.30 -21.75 4.59
CA SER A 227 -1.09 -22.90 4.20
C SER A 227 -1.33 -23.92 5.34
N LYS A 228 -0.36 -24.06 6.23
CA LYS A 228 -0.42 -24.99 7.39
C LYS A 228 -1.16 -24.40 8.59
N LEU A 229 -1.00 -23.10 8.82
CA LEU A 229 -1.42 -22.46 10.07
C LEU A 229 -2.78 -21.77 10.00
N MET A 230 -3.10 -21.13 8.83
CA MET A 230 -4.25 -20.24 8.72
C MET A 230 -5.59 -20.99 8.70
N LYS A 231 -6.51 -20.52 9.54
CA LYS A 231 -7.92 -20.92 9.57
C LYS A 231 -8.81 -19.69 9.48
N LYS A 232 -10.07 -19.91 9.16
CA LYS A 232 -11.08 -18.84 9.12
C LYS A 232 -11.20 -18.17 10.50
N GLY A 233 -11.05 -16.85 10.53
CA GLY A 233 -11.17 -16.06 11.76
C GLY A 233 -9.83 -15.75 12.44
N ASP A 234 -8.72 -16.27 11.95
CA ASP A 234 -7.38 -15.99 12.49
C ASP A 234 -6.89 -14.58 12.11
N ILE A 235 -5.84 -14.13 12.77
CA ILE A 235 -5.08 -12.93 12.42
C ILE A 235 -3.83 -13.36 11.67
N LEU A 236 -3.69 -12.93 10.42
CA LEU A 236 -2.47 -13.15 9.64
C LEU A 236 -1.39 -12.16 10.08
N VAL A 237 -0.28 -12.67 10.58
CA VAL A 237 0.90 -11.87 10.96
C VAL A 237 2.07 -12.29 10.07
N THR A 238 2.65 -11.35 9.31
CA THR A 238 3.73 -11.65 8.37
C THR A 238 4.66 -10.46 8.18
N THR A 239 5.82 -10.66 7.57
CA THR A 239 6.72 -9.55 7.23
C THR A 239 6.11 -8.62 6.19
N MET A 240 5.54 -9.19 5.12
CA MET A 240 4.82 -8.51 4.05
C MET A 240 3.95 -9.53 3.30
N THR A 241 2.97 -9.07 2.54
CA THR A 241 2.18 -9.93 1.66
C THR A 241 2.51 -9.70 0.20
N ASN A 242 2.24 -10.71 -0.61
CA ASN A 242 2.23 -10.66 -2.06
C ASN A 242 0.91 -11.28 -2.58
N PRO A 243 0.63 -11.22 -3.89
CA PRO A 243 -0.62 -11.75 -4.43
C PRO A 243 -0.94 -13.23 -4.11
N ASP A 244 0.07 -14.03 -3.82
CA ASP A 244 -0.13 -15.44 -3.48
C ASP A 244 -0.67 -15.64 -2.05
N PHE A 245 -0.58 -14.61 -1.18
CA PHE A 245 -1.19 -14.60 0.14
C PHE A 245 -2.70 -14.34 0.13
N VAL A 246 -3.29 -13.90 -0.98
CA VAL A 246 -4.72 -13.53 -1.06
C VAL A 246 -5.68 -14.59 -0.53
N PRO A 247 -5.50 -15.90 -0.83
CA PRO A 247 -6.37 -16.94 -0.25
C PRO A 247 -6.39 -16.94 1.29
N TYR A 248 -5.24 -16.71 1.92
CA TYR A 248 -5.08 -16.68 3.38
C TYR A 248 -5.58 -15.37 3.98
N MET A 249 -5.37 -14.25 3.27
CA MET A 249 -5.96 -12.96 3.65
C MET A 249 -7.49 -13.02 3.72
N LYS A 250 -8.14 -13.74 2.80
CA LYS A 250 -9.60 -13.97 2.82
C LYS A 250 -10.10 -14.76 4.03
N LEU A 251 -9.25 -15.55 4.66
CA LEU A 251 -9.57 -16.30 5.88
C LEU A 251 -9.43 -15.46 7.14
N SER A 252 -8.71 -14.32 7.05
CA SER A 252 -8.29 -13.53 8.20
C SER A 252 -9.39 -12.61 8.73
N ASN A 253 -9.49 -12.46 10.04
CA ASN A 253 -10.26 -11.41 10.70
C ASN A 253 -9.49 -10.08 10.80
N ALA A 254 -8.17 -10.14 10.75
CA ALA A 254 -7.28 -8.98 10.66
C ALA A 254 -5.93 -9.39 10.05
N ILE A 255 -5.19 -8.39 9.58
CA ILE A 255 -3.86 -8.59 8.98
C ILE A 255 -2.88 -7.61 9.63
N VAL A 256 -1.71 -8.12 10.00
CA VAL A 256 -0.61 -7.35 10.59
C VAL A 256 0.65 -7.63 9.80
N THR A 257 1.35 -6.58 9.33
CA THR A 257 2.63 -6.72 8.63
C THR A 257 3.72 -5.86 9.25
N ASP A 258 4.96 -6.39 9.27
CA ASP A 258 6.12 -5.63 9.75
C ASP A 258 6.47 -4.46 8.85
N LYS A 259 6.31 -4.64 7.53
CA LYS A 259 6.67 -3.67 6.50
C LYS A 259 5.45 -3.22 5.71
N GLY A 260 5.62 -2.13 4.94
CA GLY A 260 4.63 -1.59 4.04
C GLY A 260 4.03 -0.27 4.50
N GLY A 261 3.44 0.45 3.56
CA GLY A 261 2.68 1.68 3.76
C GLY A 261 1.22 1.49 3.36
N VAL A 262 0.46 2.58 3.28
CA VAL A 262 -0.98 2.54 2.94
C VAL A 262 -1.25 2.12 1.49
N THR A 263 -0.24 2.09 0.65
CA THR A 263 -0.31 1.71 -0.76
C THR A 263 0.25 0.31 -1.06
N CYS A 264 0.79 -0.40 -0.05
CA CYS A 264 1.34 -1.75 -0.25
C CYS A 264 0.24 -2.80 -0.54
N HIS A 265 0.65 -3.95 -1.04
CA HIS A 265 -0.25 -5.06 -1.38
C HIS A 265 -1.18 -5.46 -0.20
N ALA A 266 -0.64 -5.58 1.02
CA ALA A 266 -1.45 -5.89 2.21
C ALA A 266 -2.57 -4.89 2.42
N ALA A 267 -2.26 -3.60 2.30
CA ALA A 267 -3.19 -2.50 2.49
C ALA A 267 -4.30 -2.48 1.41
N ILE A 268 -3.92 -2.56 0.13
CA ILE A 268 -4.86 -2.53 -0.99
C ILE A 268 -5.84 -3.69 -0.90
N VAL A 269 -5.32 -4.92 -0.79
CA VAL A 269 -6.17 -6.12 -0.75
C VAL A 269 -7.03 -6.18 0.51
N SER A 270 -6.52 -5.71 1.66
CA SER A 270 -7.32 -5.65 2.88
C SER A 270 -8.53 -4.70 2.75
N ARG A 271 -8.36 -3.56 2.06
CA ARG A 271 -9.47 -2.65 1.76
C ARG A 271 -10.49 -3.28 0.83
N GLU A 272 -10.04 -3.93 -0.25
CA GLU A 272 -10.92 -4.66 -1.18
C GLU A 272 -11.71 -5.78 -0.49
N LEU A 273 -11.10 -6.46 0.48
CA LEU A 273 -11.73 -7.53 1.26
C LEU A 273 -12.55 -7.02 2.46
N GLY A 274 -12.45 -5.73 2.80
CA GLY A 274 -13.11 -5.14 3.96
C GLY A 274 -12.54 -5.63 5.30
N ILE A 275 -11.25 -5.99 5.36
CA ILE A 275 -10.57 -6.56 6.53
C ILE A 275 -9.72 -5.49 7.23
N PRO A 276 -9.73 -5.40 8.59
CA PRO A 276 -8.82 -4.56 9.35
C PRO A 276 -7.35 -4.93 9.06
N CYS A 277 -6.51 -3.92 8.81
CA CYS A 277 -5.10 -4.14 8.51
C CYS A 277 -4.23 -3.08 9.16
N ILE A 278 -3.16 -3.53 9.82
CA ILE A 278 -2.08 -2.68 10.34
C ILE A 278 -0.80 -3.08 9.62
N VAL A 279 -0.14 -2.11 9.00
CA VAL A 279 1.12 -2.31 8.28
C VAL A 279 2.25 -1.50 8.91
N GLY A 280 3.51 -1.81 8.58
CA GLY A 280 4.66 -1.06 9.06
C GLY A 280 4.88 -1.17 10.57
N THR A 281 4.58 -2.30 11.18
CA THR A 281 4.74 -2.52 12.63
C THR A 281 6.18 -2.76 13.05
N GLU A 282 7.10 -3.01 12.11
CA GLU A 282 8.53 -3.33 12.27
C GLU A 282 8.82 -4.61 13.07
N THR A 283 8.00 -4.93 14.06
CA THR A 283 8.26 -6.02 15.02
C THR A 283 7.07 -6.95 15.26
N GLY A 284 5.97 -6.81 14.51
CA GLY A 284 4.77 -7.61 14.70
C GLY A 284 5.06 -9.12 14.70
N THR A 285 5.87 -9.58 13.73
CA THR A 285 6.25 -11.00 13.62
C THR A 285 7.15 -11.49 14.75
N LYS A 286 7.75 -10.60 15.54
CA LYS A 286 8.64 -10.92 16.66
C LYS A 286 7.94 -10.92 18.02
N VAL A 287 6.88 -10.09 18.15
CA VAL A 287 6.21 -9.87 19.45
C VAL A 287 4.85 -10.54 19.54
N MET A 288 4.24 -10.88 18.39
CA MET A 288 3.00 -11.66 18.36
C MET A 288 3.33 -13.15 18.20
N GLU A 289 2.70 -13.97 19.03
CA GLU A 289 2.96 -15.41 19.08
C GLU A 289 1.84 -16.20 18.42
N THR A 290 2.21 -17.20 17.62
CA THR A 290 1.23 -18.09 16.98
C THR A 290 0.42 -18.87 18.00
N GLY A 291 -0.91 -18.75 17.94
CA GLY A 291 -1.83 -19.42 18.85
C GLY A 291 -2.35 -18.53 19.97
N GLU A 292 -1.74 -17.38 20.21
CA GLU A 292 -2.20 -16.39 21.18
C GLU A 292 -3.33 -15.52 20.58
N SER A 293 -4.25 -15.08 21.44
CA SER A 293 -5.40 -14.26 21.05
C SER A 293 -5.06 -12.78 21.14
N TYR A 294 -5.34 -12.04 20.06
CA TYR A 294 -5.12 -10.60 19.99
C TYR A 294 -6.31 -9.86 19.44
N THR A 295 -6.34 -8.58 19.73
CA THR A 295 -7.26 -7.61 19.09
C THR A 295 -6.45 -6.62 18.28
N VAL A 296 -6.81 -6.46 17.01
CA VAL A 296 -6.20 -5.51 16.07
C VAL A 296 -7.18 -4.35 15.88
N ASP A 297 -6.80 -3.17 16.35
CA ASP A 297 -7.59 -1.95 16.22
C ASP A 297 -7.06 -1.09 15.07
N ALA A 298 -7.64 -1.23 13.90
CA ALA A 298 -7.30 -0.47 12.70
C ALA A 298 -8.09 0.84 12.56
N ARG A 299 -8.72 1.36 13.63
CA ARG A 299 -9.38 2.67 13.63
C ARG A 299 -8.38 3.80 13.80
N SER A 300 -7.30 3.56 14.52
CA SER A 300 -6.28 4.54 14.87
C SER A 300 -4.84 4.12 14.58
N GLY A 301 -4.58 2.86 14.31
CA GLY A 301 -3.25 2.31 14.02
C GLY A 301 -2.49 1.82 15.22
#